data_2c18ae90ac288de72d75c61a82fbf399
#
_entry.id   2c18ae90ac288de72d75c61a82fbf399
#
_cell.length_a   1.000
_cell.length_b   1.000
_cell.length_c   1.000
_cell.angle_alpha   90.00
_cell.angle_beta   90.00
_cell.angle_gamma   90.00
#
_symmetry.space_group_name_H-M   'P 1'
#
loop_
_entity.id
_entity.type
_entity.pdbx_description
1 polymer ?
#
loop_
_entity_poly.entity_id
_entity_poly.type
_entity_poly.pdbx_seq_one_letter_code
_entity_poly.pdbx_strand_id
1 'polypeptide(L)'
;MKVNCDSDGIKKASRILEQGGVVIFPTDTVYGIGCDPFIEKSVDKIYRIKNRSKSKPFPVLIRSMREAMQIAEFDFDSMRMAKKFWPGPLTLIVPLKDERVRKTLELKEKIALRIPNNKCLLDLLGSCKFLIGTSANISGEQSFTNSEDCYKKMEGFDIFLDGGNLENKGESTILEVKDGKPIIHRSGVLRKEEILDLF
;
A
#
# COMPACT_ATOMS: atom_id res chain seq x y z
N MET A 1 -8.01 -15.71 10.40
CA MET A 1 -9.16 -15.19 11.17
C MET A 1 -9.78 -14.02 10.44
N LYS A 2 -11.15 -13.96 10.31
CA LYS A 2 -11.87 -12.82 9.68
C LYS A 2 -12.52 -11.99 10.78
N VAL A 3 -12.37 -10.66 10.73
CA VAL A 3 -12.90 -9.69 11.70
C VAL A 3 -13.44 -8.45 10.98
N ASN A 4 -14.36 -7.73 11.60
CA ASN A 4 -14.92 -6.50 11.03
C ASN A 4 -13.93 -5.33 11.09
N CYS A 5 -14.12 -4.33 10.22
CA CYS A 5 -13.40 -3.05 10.24
C CYS A 5 -13.94 -2.10 11.32
N ASP A 6 -13.93 -2.55 12.57
CA ASP A 6 -14.28 -1.76 13.76
C ASP A 6 -13.05 -1.62 14.70
N SER A 7 -13.22 -0.94 15.81
CA SER A 7 -12.13 -0.67 16.74
C SER A 7 -11.49 -1.96 17.30
N ASP A 8 -12.26 -3.03 17.48
CA ASP A 8 -11.76 -4.31 17.99
C ASP A 8 -10.99 -5.08 16.91
N GLY A 9 -11.50 -5.09 15.68
CA GLY A 9 -10.81 -5.66 14.53
C GLY A 9 -9.48 -4.95 14.26
N ILE A 10 -9.46 -3.63 14.30
CA ILE A 10 -8.25 -2.82 14.14
C ILE A 10 -7.21 -3.14 15.24
N LYS A 11 -7.62 -3.23 16.52
CA LYS A 11 -6.73 -3.60 17.61
C LYS A 11 -6.14 -5.01 17.43
N LYS A 12 -6.96 -5.98 16.98
CA LYS A 12 -6.49 -7.34 16.69
C LYS A 12 -5.49 -7.35 15.55
N ALA A 13 -5.79 -6.64 14.46
CA ALA A 13 -4.91 -6.53 13.29
C ALA A 13 -3.57 -5.85 13.65
N SER A 14 -3.61 -4.77 14.45
CA SER A 14 -2.39 -4.09 14.94
C SER A 14 -1.50 -5.04 15.74
N ARG A 15 -2.06 -5.82 16.68
CA ARG A 15 -1.29 -6.82 17.45
C ARG A 15 -0.66 -7.89 16.56
N ILE A 16 -1.39 -8.34 15.54
CA ILE A 16 -0.86 -9.32 14.59
C ILE A 16 0.32 -8.72 13.80
N LEU A 17 0.23 -7.46 13.35
CA LEU A 17 1.33 -6.77 12.68
C LEU A 17 2.55 -6.62 13.58
N GLU A 18 2.37 -6.20 14.84
CA GLU A 18 3.44 -6.09 15.86
C GLU A 18 4.17 -7.41 16.09
N GLN A 19 3.47 -8.55 15.95
CA GLN A 19 4.01 -9.89 16.07
C GLN A 19 4.62 -10.44 14.76
N GLY A 20 4.67 -9.61 13.72
CA GLY A 20 5.19 -10.00 12.40
C GLY A 20 4.20 -10.79 11.54
N GLY A 21 2.91 -10.69 11.83
CA GLY A 21 1.86 -11.30 11.02
C GLY A 21 1.54 -10.52 9.74
N VAL A 22 0.74 -11.14 8.88
CA VAL A 22 0.27 -10.63 7.60
C VAL A 22 -1.23 -10.36 7.67
N VAL A 23 -1.63 -9.16 7.27
CA VAL A 23 -3.02 -8.68 7.31
C VAL A 23 -3.54 -8.47 5.90
N ILE A 24 -4.79 -8.91 5.63
CA ILE A 24 -5.57 -8.46 4.48
C ILE A 24 -6.51 -7.36 4.94
N PHE A 25 -6.63 -6.29 4.14
CA PHE A 25 -7.38 -5.08 4.48
C PHE A 25 -8.06 -4.45 3.26
N PRO A 26 -9.19 -3.74 3.45
CA PRO A 26 -9.83 -2.97 2.39
C PRO A 26 -9.04 -1.71 2.08
N THR A 27 -9.09 -1.27 0.80
CA THR A 27 -8.60 0.06 0.38
C THR A 27 -9.68 0.81 -0.39
N ASP A 28 -9.38 2.00 -0.88
CA ASP A 28 -10.21 2.77 -1.81
C ASP A 28 -10.15 2.26 -3.26
N THR A 29 -9.39 1.18 -3.51
CA THR A 29 -9.24 0.56 -4.83
C THR A 29 -9.64 -0.91 -4.80
N VAL A 30 -8.78 -1.78 -4.28
CA VAL A 30 -8.95 -3.22 -4.17
C VAL A 30 -8.56 -3.70 -2.78
N TYR A 31 -8.88 -4.93 -2.40
CA TYR A 31 -8.32 -5.52 -1.17
C TYR A 31 -6.79 -5.59 -1.26
N GLY A 32 -6.14 -5.17 -0.19
CA GLY A 32 -4.69 -5.21 -0.03
C GLY A 32 -4.23 -6.28 0.94
N ILE A 33 -2.99 -6.72 0.79
CA ILE A 33 -2.27 -7.58 1.73
C ILE A 33 -0.99 -6.87 2.16
N GLY A 34 -0.66 -6.93 3.44
CA GLY A 34 0.50 -6.23 3.98
C GLY A 34 1.00 -6.75 5.31
N CYS A 35 2.16 -6.23 5.69
CA CYS A 35 2.84 -6.49 6.95
C CYS A 35 3.68 -5.27 7.37
N ASP A 36 4.27 -5.31 8.55
CA ASP A 36 5.24 -4.32 8.99
C ASP A 36 6.48 -4.33 8.05
N PRO A 37 6.83 -3.17 7.43
CA PRO A 37 7.97 -3.08 6.52
C PRO A 37 9.34 -3.24 7.21
N PHE A 38 9.41 -3.23 8.54
CA PHE A 38 10.64 -3.39 9.30
C PHE A 38 10.91 -4.83 9.75
N ILE A 39 10.00 -5.77 9.47
CA ILE A 39 10.11 -7.18 9.83
C ILE A 39 10.37 -8.02 8.57
N GLU A 40 11.62 -8.32 8.27
CA GLU A 40 12.08 -9.02 7.06
C GLU A 40 11.34 -10.35 6.82
N LYS A 41 11.16 -11.17 7.85
CA LYS A 41 10.43 -12.45 7.74
C LYS A 41 8.99 -12.27 7.25
N SER A 42 8.33 -11.18 7.65
CA SER A 42 6.96 -10.86 7.25
C SER A 42 6.91 -10.39 5.80
N VAL A 43 7.90 -9.61 5.38
CA VAL A 43 8.08 -9.18 3.98
C VAL A 43 8.27 -10.39 3.08
N ASP A 44 9.17 -11.30 3.44
CA ASP A 44 9.41 -12.56 2.72
C ASP A 44 8.15 -13.44 2.66
N LYS A 45 7.35 -13.46 3.73
CA LYS A 45 6.07 -14.17 3.75
C LYS A 45 5.11 -13.63 2.67
N ILE A 46 5.02 -12.30 2.49
CA ILE A 46 4.17 -11.71 1.43
C ILE A 46 4.70 -12.06 0.04
N TYR A 47 6.01 -12.04 -0.20
CA TYR A 47 6.58 -12.46 -1.49
C TYR A 47 6.19 -13.91 -1.82
N ARG A 48 6.26 -14.83 -0.85
CA ARG A 48 5.84 -16.23 -1.01
C ARG A 48 4.34 -16.37 -1.25
N ILE A 49 3.49 -15.71 -0.43
CA ILE A 49 2.03 -15.73 -0.60
C ILE A 49 1.63 -15.30 -2.01
N LYS A 50 2.27 -14.24 -2.52
CA LYS A 50 1.95 -13.68 -3.84
C LYS A 50 2.63 -14.39 -5.01
N ASN A 51 3.54 -15.33 -4.76
CA ASN A 51 4.42 -15.89 -5.78
C ASN A 51 5.10 -14.78 -6.62
N ARG A 52 5.67 -13.77 -5.93
CA ARG A 52 6.20 -12.54 -6.53
C ARG A 52 7.73 -12.52 -6.49
N SER A 53 8.34 -12.10 -7.60
CA SER A 53 9.80 -11.85 -7.63
C SER A 53 10.18 -10.67 -6.71
N LYS A 54 11.26 -10.81 -5.96
CA LYS A 54 11.84 -9.73 -5.12
C LYS A 54 12.35 -8.55 -5.95
N SER A 55 12.55 -8.70 -7.26
CA SER A 55 12.88 -7.59 -8.16
C SER A 55 11.74 -6.55 -8.32
N LYS A 56 10.55 -6.86 -7.82
CA LYS A 56 9.37 -5.97 -7.83
C LYS A 56 9.01 -5.58 -6.40
N PRO A 57 9.62 -4.54 -5.82
CA PRO A 57 9.38 -4.15 -4.43
C PRO A 57 7.92 -3.75 -4.19
N PHE A 58 7.52 -3.75 -2.93
CA PHE A 58 6.19 -3.36 -2.51
C PHE A 58 6.10 -1.88 -2.18
N PRO A 59 4.98 -1.19 -2.48
CA PRO A 59 4.69 0.11 -1.91
C PRO A 59 4.53 0.04 -0.39
N VAL A 60 4.82 1.17 0.27
CA VAL A 60 4.53 1.38 1.69
C VAL A 60 3.34 2.33 1.81
N LEU A 61 2.34 1.91 2.57
CA LEU A 61 1.17 2.71 2.93
C LEU A 61 1.45 3.47 4.21
N ILE A 62 0.98 4.70 4.25
CA ILE A 62 1.17 5.66 5.34
C ILE A 62 -0.14 6.40 5.59
N ARG A 63 -0.28 6.98 6.77
CA ARG A 63 -1.49 7.73 7.13
C ARG A 63 -1.44 9.20 6.73
N SER A 64 -0.25 9.80 6.69
CA SER A 64 -0.08 11.26 6.52
C SER A 64 1.21 11.63 5.81
N MET A 65 1.25 12.85 5.26
CA MET A 65 2.49 13.45 4.73
C MET A 65 3.60 13.53 5.78
N ARG A 66 3.26 13.77 7.05
CA ARG A 66 4.23 13.81 8.14
C ARG A 66 5.00 12.48 8.26
N GLU A 67 4.31 11.36 8.11
CA GLU A 67 4.93 10.02 8.13
C GLU A 67 5.71 9.76 6.84
N ALA A 68 5.17 10.17 5.67
CA ALA A 68 5.88 10.08 4.40
C ALA A 68 7.25 10.74 4.46
N MET A 69 7.31 11.96 5.00
CA MET A 69 8.53 12.75 5.11
C MET A 69 9.54 12.20 6.14
N GLN A 70 9.15 11.24 6.98
CA GLN A 70 10.10 10.54 7.87
C GLN A 70 11.01 9.59 7.10
N ILE A 71 10.49 8.97 6.03
CA ILE A 71 11.18 7.90 5.31
C ILE A 71 11.56 8.26 3.87
N ALA A 72 11.06 9.37 3.33
CA ALA A 72 11.29 9.79 1.93
C ALA A 72 11.44 11.31 1.79
N GLU A 73 11.95 11.73 0.64
CA GLU A 73 12.08 13.13 0.25
C GLU A 73 11.06 13.47 -0.84
N PHE A 74 10.56 14.71 -0.80
CA PHE A 74 9.60 15.22 -1.78
C PHE A 74 10.11 16.54 -2.33
N ASP A 75 10.27 16.61 -3.64
CA ASP A 75 10.47 17.86 -4.36
C ASP A 75 9.14 18.62 -4.54
N PHE A 76 9.19 19.76 -5.19
CA PHE A 76 8.00 20.61 -5.41
C PHE A 76 6.90 19.85 -6.18
N ASP A 77 7.26 19.11 -7.23
CA ASP A 77 6.29 18.45 -8.10
C ASP A 77 5.69 17.21 -7.44
N SER A 78 6.49 16.36 -6.81
CA SER A 78 5.98 15.21 -6.04
C SER A 78 5.09 15.64 -4.86
N MET A 79 5.44 16.77 -4.21
CA MET A 79 4.59 17.36 -3.16
C MET A 79 3.26 17.86 -3.74
N ARG A 80 3.26 18.49 -4.91
CA ARG A 80 2.06 18.96 -5.60
C ARG A 80 1.14 17.78 -5.97
N MET A 81 1.71 16.69 -6.50
CA MET A 81 0.99 15.45 -6.78
C MET A 81 0.38 14.83 -5.51
N ALA A 82 1.17 14.73 -4.45
CA ALA A 82 0.69 14.23 -3.16
C ALA A 82 -0.48 15.07 -2.63
N LYS A 83 -0.36 16.39 -2.61
CA LYS A 83 -1.45 17.30 -2.15
C LYS A 83 -2.73 17.18 -2.97
N LYS A 84 -2.62 16.90 -4.27
CA LYS A 84 -3.79 16.80 -5.16
C LYS A 84 -4.52 15.46 -5.00
N PHE A 85 -3.78 14.35 -4.85
CA PHE A 85 -4.32 13.00 -4.99
C PHE A 85 -4.28 12.16 -3.71
N TRP A 86 -3.73 12.66 -2.62
CA TRP A 86 -3.73 11.98 -1.32
C TRP A 86 -4.64 12.68 -0.31
N PRO A 87 -5.41 11.92 0.47
CA PRO A 87 -5.61 10.46 0.41
C PRO A 87 -6.32 10.03 -0.87
N GLY A 88 -5.84 8.92 -1.50
CA GLY A 88 -6.46 8.43 -2.74
C GLY A 88 -5.64 7.39 -3.51
N PRO A 89 -6.02 7.16 -4.79
CA PRO A 89 -5.51 6.06 -5.59
C PRO A 89 -4.18 6.37 -6.31
N LEU A 90 -3.36 7.29 -5.78
CA LEU A 90 -2.02 7.58 -6.28
C LEU A 90 -0.95 6.92 -5.43
N THR A 91 -0.06 6.16 -6.07
CA THR A 91 1.20 5.69 -5.50
C THR A 91 2.34 6.48 -6.11
N LEU A 92 3.09 7.23 -5.29
CA LEU A 92 4.24 8.03 -5.73
C LEU A 92 5.55 7.30 -5.48
N ILE A 93 6.41 7.27 -6.50
CA ILE A 93 7.81 6.85 -6.37
C ILE A 93 8.64 8.10 -6.09
N VAL A 94 9.32 8.11 -4.94
CA VAL A 94 10.10 9.25 -4.43
C VAL A 94 11.44 8.77 -3.87
N PRO A 95 12.46 9.67 -3.73
CA PRO A 95 13.72 9.32 -3.10
C PRO A 95 13.53 8.80 -1.66
N LEU A 96 14.20 7.69 -1.36
CA LEU A 96 14.18 7.04 -0.04
C LEU A 96 15.31 7.57 0.82
N LYS A 97 15.02 7.91 2.10
CA LYS A 97 16.04 8.34 3.05
C LYS A 97 16.21 7.43 4.29
N ASP A 98 15.24 6.58 4.61
CA ASP A 98 15.34 5.66 5.78
C ASP A 98 16.11 4.39 5.43
N GLU A 99 17.26 4.20 6.10
CA GLU A 99 18.16 3.07 5.84
C GLU A 99 17.61 1.72 6.32
N ARG A 100 16.71 1.71 7.33
CA ARG A 100 16.10 0.46 7.81
C ARG A 100 15.11 -0.06 6.78
N VAL A 101 14.26 0.84 6.24
CA VAL A 101 13.34 0.51 5.14
C VAL A 101 14.12 0.06 3.90
N ARG A 102 15.20 0.77 3.57
CA ARG A 102 16.09 0.42 2.45
C ARG A 102 16.57 -1.02 2.55
N LYS A 103 17.12 -1.39 3.72
CA LYS A 103 17.67 -2.71 3.98
C LYS A 103 16.59 -3.79 3.95
N THR A 104 15.49 -3.61 4.68
CA THR A 104 14.44 -4.62 4.82
C THR A 104 13.69 -4.90 3.53
N LEU A 105 13.46 -3.87 2.71
CA LEU A 105 12.77 -4.00 1.42
C LEU A 105 13.73 -4.19 0.24
N GLU A 106 15.03 -4.31 0.50
CA GLU A 106 16.09 -4.45 -0.53
C GLU A 106 16.01 -3.35 -1.61
N LEU A 107 15.68 -2.11 -1.19
CA LEU A 107 15.52 -0.97 -2.09
C LEU A 107 16.86 -0.32 -2.41
N LYS A 108 16.95 0.31 -3.58
CA LYS A 108 18.12 1.14 -3.97
C LYS A 108 17.95 2.57 -3.46
N GLU A 109 17.42 3.44 -4.27
CA GLU A 109 17.37 4.89 -4.01
C GLU A 109 15.95 5.43 -3.82
N LYS A 110 14.94 4.64 -4.20
CA LYS A 110 13.54 5.10 -4.28
C LYS A 110 12.60 4.17 -3.55
N ILE A 111 11.49 4.75 -3.09
CA ILE A 111 10.39 4.04 -2.45
C ILE A 111 9.07 4.46 -3.09
N ALA A 112 8.13 3.52 -3.20
CA ALA A 112 6.76 3.80 -3.59
C ALA A 112 5.91 4.02 -2.34
N LEU A 113 5.24 5.18 -2.23
CA LEU A 113 4.41 5.57 -1.09
C LEU A 113 2.98 5.85 -1.50
N ARG A 114 2.01 5.59 -0.61
CA ARG A 114 0.61 5.96 -0.81
C ARG A 114 -0.08 6.27 0.50
N ILE A 115 -0.92 7.31 0.52
CA ILE A 115 -1.94 7.52 1.56
C ILE A 115 -3.28 7.07 0.97
N PRO A 116 -3.83 5.92 1.41
CA PRO A 116 -5.10 5.40 0.88
C PRO A 116 -6.29 6.19 1.42
N ASN A 117 -7.37 6.30 0.64
CA ASN A 117 -8.63 6.92 1.09
C ASN A 117 -9.62 5.86 1.57
N ASN A 118 -9.28 5.16 2.65
CA ASN A 118 -10.14 4.17 3.28
C ASN A 118 -10.05 4.29 4.80
N LYS A 119 -11.18 4.52 5.46
CA LYS A 119 -11.22 4.78 6.90
C LYS A 119 -10.65 3.63 7.73
N CYS A 120 -11.03 2.38 7.43
CA CYS A 120 -10.53 1.20 8.14
C CYS A 120 -9.00 1.11 8.08
N LEU A 121 -8.44 1.29 6.88
CA LEU A 121 -6.99 1.24 6.67
C LEU A 121 -6.28 2.43 7.31
N LEU A 122 -6.85 3.63 7.24
CA LEU A 122 -6.29 4.81 7.92
C LEU A 122 -6.28 4.66 9.44
N ASP A 123 -7.30 4.01 10.02
CA ASP A 123 -7.34 3.71 11.45
C ASP A 123 -6.26 2.66 11.83
N LEU A 124 -6.07 1.62 11.01
CA LEU A 124 -4.98 0.66 11.21
C LEU A 124 -3.60 1.32 11.10
N LEU A 125 -3.38 2.16 10.10
CA LEU A 125 -2.16 2.95 9.93
C LEU A 125 -1.91 3.92 11.09
N GLY A 126 -2.97 4.38 11.76
CA GLY A 126 -2.85 5.15 13.01
C GLY A 126 -2.16 4.39 14.13
N SER A 127 -2.23 3.07 14.14
CA SER A 127 -1.58 2.21 15.12
C SER A 127 -0.18 1.76 14.69
N CYS A 128 0.01 1.36 13.43
CA CYS A 128 1.29 0.79 12.95
C CYS A 128 2.19 1.79 12.19
N LYS A 129 1.68 2.96 11.81
CA LYS A 129 2.35 4.04 11.03
C LYS A 129 2.73 3.67 9.60
N PHE A 130 3.43 2.56 9.40
CA PHE A 130 3.94 2.08 8.12
C PHE A 130 3.43 0.66 7.87
N LEU A 131 2.96 0.39 6.66
CA LEU A 131 2.45 -0.92 6.27
C LEU A 131 2.84 -1.19 4.82
N ILE A 132 3.46 -2.33 4.54
CA ILE A 132 3.51 -2.80 3.15
C ILE A 132 2.08 -2.93 2.64
N GLY A 133 1.83 -2.48 1.41
CA GLY A 133 0.52 -2.60 0.80
C GLY A 133 0.61 -2.98 -0.66
N THR A 134 0.17 -4.19 -0.97
CA THR A 134 0.00 -4.65 -2.36
C THR A 134 -1.38 -5.27 -2.52
N SER A 135 -1.89 -5.41 -3.76
CA SER A 135 -3.17 -6.08 -3.99
C SER A 135 -3.17 -7.51 -3.43
N ALA A 136 -4.29 -7.90 -2.81
CA ALA A 136 -4.47 -9.23 -2.24
C ALA A 136 -4.86 -10.22 -3.34
N ASN A 137 -3.87 -10.68 -4.13
CA ASN A 137 -3.99 -11.65 -5.20
C ASN A 137 -2.65 -12.34 -5.43
N ILE A 138 -2.64 -13.48 -6.11
CA ILE A 138 -1.43 -14.05 -6.68
C ILE A 138 -0.93 -13.12 -7.80
N SER A 139 0.38 -12.94 -7.94
CA SER A 139 0.95 -12.02 -8.92
C SER A 139 0.55 -12.39 -10.34
N GLY A 140 -0.05 -11.43 -11.06
CA GLY A 140 -0.55 -11.63 -12.42
C GLY A 140 -2.03 -12.02 -12.50
N GLU A 141 -2.68 -12.34 -11.38
CA GLU A 141 -4.11 -12.61 -11.33
C GLU A 141 -4.91 -11.33 -11.04
N GLN A 142 -6.23 -11.42 -11.19
CA GLN A 142 -7.14 -10.32 -10.91
C GLN A 142 -7.20 -10.00 -9.40
N SER A 143 -7.18 -8.71 -9.08
CA SER A 143 -7.32 -8.21 -7.71
C SER A 143 -8.78 -8.30 -7.24
N PHE A 144 -8.98 -8.53 -5.93
CA PHE A 144 -10.30 -8.68 -5.34
C PHE A 144 -10.91 -7.36 -4.87
N THR A 145 -12.19 -7.19 -5.15
CA THR A 145 -13.05 -6.13 -4.58
C THR A 145 -14.19 -6.71 -3.75
N ASN A 146 -14.52 -7.99 -3.94
CA ASN A 146 -15.48 -8.73 -3.11
C ASN A 146 -14.76 -9.34 -1.91
N SER A 147 -15.28 -9.09 -0.70
CA SER A 147 -14.72 -9.56 0.56
C SER A 147 -14.68 -11.08 0.67
N GLU A 148 -15.80 -11.74 0.34
CA GLU A 148 -15.92 -13.20 0.46
C GLU A 148 -15.01 -13.93 -0.53
N ASP A 149 -14.92 -13.45 -1.77
CA ASP A 149 -14.03 -14.04 -2.78
C ASP A 149 -12.56 -13.89 -2.38
N CYS A 150 -12.19 -12.71 -1.86
CA CYS A 150 -10.85 -12.47 -1.35
C CYS A 150 -10.51 -13.38 -0.18
N TYR A 151 -11.41 -13.48 0.80
CA TYR A 151 -11.21 -14.32 1.99
C TYR A 151 -11.10 -15.82 1.66
N LYS A 152 -11.88 -16.31 0.70
CA LYS A 152 -11.90 -17.73 0.29
C LYS A 152 -10.71 -18.13 -0.57
N LYS A 153 -10.22 -17.20 -1.41
CA LYS A 153 -9.18 -17.51 -2.42
C LYS A 153 -7.77 -17.19 -1.95
N MET A 154 -7.62 -16.25 -1.00
CA MET A 154 -6.31 -15.92 -0.45
C MET A 154 -5.96 -16.82 0.71
N GLU A 155 -4.70 -17.25 0.76
CA GLU A 155 -4.16 -18.11 1.81
C GLU A 155 -2.90 -17.50 2.44
N GLY A 156 -2.47 -18.04 3.58
CA GLY A 156 -1.20 -17.67 4.22
C GLY A 156 -1.20 -16.36 5.01
N PHE A 157 -2.32 -15.62 5.06
CA PHE A 157 -2.49 -14.45 5.93
C PHE A 157 -2.94 -14.86 7.33
N ASP A 158 -2.72 -13.97 8.31
CA ASP A 158 -3.02 -14.25 9.71
C ASP A 158 -4.39 -13.65 10.13
N ILE A 159 -4.73 -12.48 9.62
CA ILE A 159 -6.01 -11.81 9.86
C ILE A 159 -6.53 -11.09 8.62
N PHE A 160 -7.85 -11.07 8.47
CA PHE A 160 -8.59 -10.42 7.40
C PHE A 160 -9.53 -9.37 8.01
N LEU A 161 -9.32 -8.10 7.65
CA LEU A 161 -10.24 -7.00 7.99
C LEU A 161 -11.32 -6.91 6.92
N ASP A 162 -12.55 -7.23 7.31
CA ASP A 162 -13.69 -7.21 6.41
C ASP A 162 -14.27 -5.80 6.26
N GLY A 163 -14.04 -5.20 5.11
CA GLY A 163 -14.60 -3.90 4.72
C GLY A 163 -15.81 -4.01 3.78
N GLY A 164 -16.37 -5.22 3.61
CA GLY A 164 -17.45 -5.47 2.64
C GLY A 164 -16.96 -5.44 1.20
N ASN A 165 -17.89 -5.21 0.29
CA ASN A 165 -17.58 -5.08 -1.14
C ASN A 165 -17.07 -3.67 -1.45
N LEU A 166 -15.95 -3.59 -2.14
CA LEU A 166 -15.35 -2.34 -2.58
C LEU A 166 -15.87 -1.96 -3.96
N GLU A 167 -15.95 -0.67 -4.23
CA GLU A 167 -16.25 -0.19 -5.59
C GLU A 167 -15.12 -0.62 -6.54
N ASN A 168 -15.47 -1.25 -7.64
CA ASN A 168 -14.48 -1.69 -8.62
C ASN A 168 -14.01 -0.53 -9.49
N LYS A 169 -12.98 0.19 -9.03
CA LYS A 169 -12.35 1.31 -9.75
C LYS A 169 -11.01 0.92 -10.39
N GLY A 170 -10.51 -0.27 -10.11
CA GLY A 170 -9.17 -0.71 -10.54
C GLY A 170 -8.09 -0.46 -9.49
N GLU A 171 -6.83 -0.70 -9.84
CA GLU A 171 -5.68 -0.51 -8.95
C GLU A 171 -5.21 0.96 -8.92
N SER A 172 -4.33 1.31 -7.95
CA SER A 172 -3.73 2.63 -7.89
C SER A 172 -2.83 2.92 -9.09
N THR A 173 -2.79 4.17 -9.54
CA THR A 173 -1.81 4.65 -10.52
C THR A 173 -0.46 4.78 -9.84
N ILE A 174 0.63 4.28 -10.46
CA ILE A 174 2.00 4.43 -9.96
C ILE A 174 2.71 5.46 -10.80
N LEU A 175 3.14 6.53 -10.16
CA LEU A 175 3.75 7.71 -10.78
C LEU A 175 5.10 8.02 -10.14
N GLU A 176 6.04 8.40 -10.96
CA GLU A 176 7.29 9.06 -10.58
C GLU A 176 7.35 10.44 -11.26
N VAL A 177 7.83 11.44 -10.56
CA VAL A 177 8.18 12.73 -11.21
C VAL A 177 9.69 12.79 -11.33
N LYS A 178 10.19 13.02 -12.55
CA LYS A 178 11.62 13.14 -12.84
C LYS A 178 11.85 14.32 -13.77
N ASP A 179 12.73 15.23 -13.38
CA ASP A 179 13.08 16.42 -14.14
C ASP A 179 11.84 17.24 -14.58
N GLY A 180 10.88 17.42 -13.65
CA GLY A 180 9.62 18.12 -13.90
C GLY A 180 8.64 17.39 -14.82
N LYS A 181 8.85 16.11 -15.13
CA LYS A 181 7.99 15.31 -16.01
C LYS A 181 7.41 14.09 -15.32
N PRO A 182 6.10 13.80 -15.50
CA PRO A 182 5.47 12.62 -14.95
C PRO A 182 5.84 11.35 -15.74
N ILE A 183 6.27 10.31 -15.04
CA ILE A 183 6.52 8.97 -15.58
C ILE A 183 5.52 8.01 -14.95
N ILE A 184 4.57 7.52 -15.73
CA ILE A 184 3.55 6.58 -15.28
C ILE A 184 4.13 5.17 -15.42
N HIS A 185 4.50 4.54 -14.30
CA HIS A 185 4.97 3.15 -14.24
C HIS A 185 3.84 2.13 -14.32
N ARG A 186 2.65 2.50 -13.84
CA ARG A 186 1.42 1.70 -13.96
C ARG A 186 0.21 2.62 -14.10
N SER A 187 -0.54 2.45 -15.17
CA SER A 187 -1.87 3.07 -15.30
C SER A 187 -2.84 2.39 -14.34
N GLY A 188 -3.62 3.18 -13.63
CA GLY A 188 -4.62 2.74 -12.65
C GLY A 188 -5.86 3.62 -12.72
N VAL A 189 -6.48 3.87 -11.56
CA VAL A 189 -7.74 4.63 -11.45
C VAL A 189 -7.62 6.07 -11.93
N LEU A 190 -6.48 6.74 -11.71
CA LEU A 190 -6.29 8.12 -12.18
C LEU A 190 -6.08 8.13 -13.69
N ARG A 191 -6.84 8.98 -14.37
CA ARG A 191 -6.68 9.19 -15.81
C ARG A 191 -5.39 9.96 -16.09
N LYS A 192 -4.77 9.65 -17.22
CA LYS A 192 -3.52 10.28 -17.63
C LYS A 192 -3.66 11.79 -17.75
N GLU A 193 -4.78 12.27 -18.25
CA GLU A 193 -5.10 13.69 -18.43
C GLU A 193 -5.10 14.41 -17.09
N GLU A 194 -5.71 13.85 -16.04
CA GLU A 194 -5.74 14.43 -14.69
C GLU A 194 -4.34 14.64 -14.08
N ILE A 195 -3.38 13.79 -14.50
CA ILE A 195 -1.98 13.90 -14.09
C ILE A 195 -1.27 14.96 -14.93
N LEU A 196 -1.44 14.92 -16.26
CA LEU A 196 -0.73 15.81 -17.19
C LEU A 196 -1.15 17.27 -17.03
N ASP A 197 -2.41 17.55 -16.68
CA ASP A 197 -2.92 18.92 -16.42
C ASP A 197 -2.19 19.64 -15.25
N LEU A 198 -1.36 18.91 -14.52
CA LEU A 198 -0.56 19.47 -13.43
C LEU A 198 0.91 19.75 -13.84
N PHE A 199 1.30 19.55 -15.07
CA PHE A 199 2.66 19.80 -15.59
C PHE A 199 2.64 20.74 -16.78
#